data_239b7decc5ec683a0def63141df273f4
#
_entry.id   239b7decc5ec683a0def63141df273f4
#
_cell.length_a   1.000
_cell.length_b   1.000
_cell.length_c   1.000
_cell.angle_alpha   90.00
_cell.angle_beta   90.00
_cell.angle_gamma   90.00
#
_symmetry.space_group_name_H-M   'P 1'
#
loop_
_entity.id
_entity.type
_entity.pdbx_description
1 polymer ?
#
loop_
_entity_poly.entity_id
_entity_poly.type
_entity_poly.pdbx_seq_one_letter_code
_entity_poly.pdbx_strand_id
1 'polypeptide(L)'
;MTEMNFKEINDFISNGLRLKTLPVAVKFLKDESDFPEKTRQPSVVLQKRVTICQAVTMARVYGWTVGLTREDLICVPAMIAFGFSGSDDPQGSLAGLFCEVNFHDDEGRAREEVASMNFLENDKWKAVVFAPLAKGLYEPDSVAIYGNPAQVMRLIQAWSYRKGKRLSGNFGGKVECSEYLIAPFTSQTARVAIPGMGDRMFSMTQDDEMVFGLPGKELQELAHGLREAGNKIGARYPVTFYQNFQPEFPKPYKVLGEELGIF
;
A
#
# COMPACT_ATOMS: atom_id res chain seq x y z
N MET A 1 2.82 -2.56 27.72
CA MET A 1 2.13 -1.56 26.90
C MET A 1 0.69 -1.97 26.76
N THR A 2 -0.25 -1.07 26.93
CA THR A 2 -1.67 -1.36 26.69
C THR A 2 -1.84 -1.65 25.20
N GLU A 3 -2.48 -2.75 24.87
CA GLU A 3 -2.80 -3.11 23.49
C GLU A 3 -3.84 -2.13 22.93
N MET A 4 -3.57 -1.56 21.77
CA MET A 4 -4.50 -0.62 21.11
C MET A 4 -5.47 -1.39 20.24
N ASN A 5 -6.73 -0.99 20.20
CA ASN A 5 -7.68 -1.51 19.21
C ASN A 5 -7.39 -0.92 17.81
N PHE A 6 -8.00 -1.48 16.76
CA PHE A 6 -7.74 -1.06 15.38
C PHE A 6 -8.06 0.40 15.09
N LYS A 7 -9.10 0.95 15.76
CA LYS A 7 -9.44 2.36 15.63
C LYS A 7 -8.34 3.24 16.24
N GLU A 8 -7.85 2.90 17.42
CA GLU A 8 -6.76 3.63 18.09
C GLU A 8 -5.46 3.57 17.27
N ILE A 9 -5.13 2.41 16.70
CA ILE A 9 -3.97 2.26 15.78
C ILE A 9 -4.16 3.12 14.54
N ASN A 10 -5.34 3.05 13.90
CA ASN A 10 -5.67 3.87 12.74
C ASN A 10 -5.49 5.36 13.03
N ASP A 11 -6.08 5.84 14.12
CA ASP A 11 -6.05 7.25 14.51
C ASP A 11 -4.61 7.70 14.83
N PHE A 12 -3.86 6.85 15.52
CA PHE A 12 -2.46 7.13 15.85
C PHE A 12 -1.57 7.24 14.58
N ILE A 13 -1.69 6.30 13.65
CA ILE A 13 -0.93 6.31 12.39
C ILE A 13 -1.37 7.50 11.51
N SER A 14 -2.68 7.65 11.32
CA SER A 14 -3.25 8.67 10.44
C SER A 14 -2.93 10.09 10.91
N ASN A 15 -3.08 10.36 12.19
CA ASN A 15 -2.79 11.67 12.77
C ASN A 15 -1.29 11.94 12.84
N GLY A 16 -0.50 10.95 13.28
CA GLY A 16 0.96 11.06 13.39
C GLY A 16 1.66 11.30 12.07
N LEU A 17 1.14 10.72 10.99
CA LEU A 17 1.66 10.87 9.63
C LEU A 17 0.87 11.88 8.79
N ARG A 18 -0.25 12.41 9.29
CA ARG A 18 -1.14 13.29 8.51
C ARG A 18 -1.54 12.66 7.18
N LEU A 19 -1.99 11.41 7.21
CA LEU A 19 -2.38 10.69 6.02
C LEU A 19 -3.57 11.38 5.33
N LYS A 20 -3.54 11.45 4.00
CA LYS A 20 -4.63 12.02 3.20
C LYS A 20 -5.84 11.08 3.09
N THR A 21 -5.62 9.78 3.26
CA THR A 21 -6.65 8.74 3.12
C THR A 21 -6.51 7.71 4.24
N LEU A 22 -7.57 6.91 4.43
CA LEU A 22 -7.63 5.93 5.50
C LEU A 22 -6.73 4.71 5.23
N PRO A 23 -6.01 4.17 6.22
CA PRO A 23 -5.46 2.82 6.14
C PRO A 23 -6.55 1.79 5.87
N VAL A 24 -6.27 0.85 4.96
CA VAL A 24 -7.23 -0.17 4.50
C VAL A 24 -6.86 -1.53 5.06
N ALA A 25 -7.76 -2.09 5.85
CA ALA A 25 -7.72 -3.50 6.28
C ALA A 25 -8.22 -4.40 5.15
N VAL A 26 -7.50 -5.50 4.90
CA VAL A 26 -7.81 -6.47 3.85
C VAL A 26 -7.98 -7.85 4.47
N LYS A 27 -9.02 -8.57 4.06
CA LYS A 27 -9.31 -9.93 4.49
C LYS A 27 -9.60 -10.80 3.29
N PHE A 28 -8.90 -11.92 3.16
CA PHE A 28 -9.19 -12.95 2.17
C PHE A 28 -10.16 -13.96 2.78
N LEU A 29 -11.22 -14.29 2.06
CA LEU A 29 -12.29 -15.16 2.54
C LEU A 29 -12.37 -16.44 1.71
N LYS A 30 -12.60 -17.55 2.39
CA LYS A 30 -12.81 -18.85 1.74
C LYS A 30 -14.25 -19.05 1.29
N ASP A 31 -15.18 -18.28 1.86
CA ASP A 31 -16.60 -18.33 1.53
C ASP A 31 -17.14 -16.89 1.48
N GLU A 32 -18.03 -16.63 0.53
CA GLU A 32 -18.69 -15.33 0.37
C GLU A 32 -19.65 -15.02 1.51
N SER A 33 -20.21 -16.05 2.16
CA SER A 33 -21.08 -15.90 3.33
C SER A 33 -20.37 -15.27 4.53
N ASP A 34 -19.02 -15.25 4.53
CA ASP A 34 -18.20 -14.65 5.58
C ASP A 34 -18.04 -13.11 5.42
N PHE A 35 -18.72 -12.50 4.45
CA PHE A 35 -18.69 -11.04 4.33
C PHE A 35 -19.22 -10.35 5.60
N PRO A 36 -18.49 -9.34 6.13
CA PRO A 36 -19.01 -8.53 7.22
C PRO A 36 -20.36 -7.91 6.89
N GLU A 37 -21.18 -7.69 7.91
CA GLU A 37 -22.47 -7.01 7.74
C GLU A 37 -22.29 -5.65 7.03
N LYS A 38 -23.21 -5.32 6.12
CA LYS A 38 -23.20 -4.08 5.32
C LYS A 38 -22.02 -3.98 4.34
N THR A 39 -21.38 -5.10 3.99
CA THR A 39 -20.40 -5.13 2.89
C THR A 39 -21.12 -4.80 1.58
N ARG A 40 -20.48 -3.91 0.81
CA ARG A 40 -20.98 -3.49 -0.52
C ARG A 40 -20.27 -4.30 -1.60
N GLN A 41 -21.02 -5.07 -2.36
CA GLN A 41 -20.54 -5.73 -3.57
C GLN A 41 -20.83 -4.82 -4.77
N PRO A 42 -19.83 -4.37 -5.54
CA PRO A 42 -20.04 -3.44 -6.65
C PRO A 42 -20.98 -3.94 -7.73
N SER A 43 -20.95 -5.24 -8.04
CA SER A 43 -21.88 -5.87 -8.98
C SER A 43 -23.35 -5.71 -8.56
N VAL A 44 -23.61 -5.70 -7.25
CA VAL A 44 -24.96 -5.55 -6.68
C VAL A 44 -25.35 -4.08 -6.53
N VAL A 45 -24.50 -3.28 -5.80
CA VAL A 45 -24.89 -1.91 -5.41
C VAL A 45 -24.69 -0.89 -6.52
N LEU A 46 -23.74 -1.12 -7.44
CA LEU A 46 -23.44 -0.22 -8.56
C LEU A 46 -23.86 -0.81 -9.91
N GLN A 47 -24.21 -2.11 -9.94
CA GLN A 47 -24.43 -2.88 -11.17
C GLN A 47 -23.22 -2.76 -12.14
N LYS A 48 -22.02 -2.75 -11.57
CA LYS A 48 -20.74 -2.59 -12.27
C LYS A 48 -19.69 -3.52 -11.68
N ARG A 49 -18.79 -4.00 -12.53
CA ARG A 49 -17.55 -4.66 -12.13
C ARG A 49 -16.47 -3.60 -11.93
N VAL A 50 -15.55 -3.87 -10.99
CA VAL A 50 -14.49 -2.93 -10.62
C VAL A 50 -13.13 -3.61 -10.60
N THR A 51 -12.07 -2.80 -10.51
CA THR A 51 -10.71 -3.30 -10.28
C THR A 51 -10.44 -3.42 -8.77
N ILE A 52 -9.42 -4.20 -8.38
CA ILE A 52 -8.94 -4.25 -6.98
C ILE A 52 -8.56 -2.85 -6.48
N CYS A 53 -7.82 -2.09 -7.27
CA CYS A 53 -7.39 -0.74 -6.88
C CYS A 53 -8.58 0.23 -6.70
N GLN A 54 -9.66 0.09 -7.49
CA GLN A 54 -10.91 0.84 -7.25
C GLN A 54 -11.56 0.46 -5.92
N ALA A 55 -11.60 -0.82 -5.57
CA ALA A 55 -12.16 -1.25 -4.28
C ALA A 55 -11.34 -0.73 -3.10
N VAL A 56 -9.99 -0.75 -3.20
CA VAL A 56 -9.11 -0.11 -2.22
C VAL A 56 -9.43 1.38 -2.09
N THR A 57 -9.63 2.08 -3.21
CA THR A 57 -10.00 3.50 -3.20
C THR A 57 -11.37 3.75 -2.58
N MET A 58 -12.37 2.90 -2.84
CA MET A 58 -13.66 3.00 -2.17
C MET A 58 -13.53 2.87 -0.65
N ALA A 59 -12.61 2.03 -0.17
CA ALA A 59 -12.35 1.90 1.25
C ALA A 59 -11.55 3.10 1.79
N ARG A 60 -10.43 3.48 1.15
CA ARG A 60 -9.53 4.50 1.67
C ARG A 60 -10.06 5.94 1.56
N VAL A 61 -10.87 6.24 0.53
CA VAL A 61 -11.36 7.59 0.25
C VAL A 61 -12.81 7.74 0.68
N TYR A 62 -13.68 6.80 0.33
CA TYR A 62 -15.11 6.91 0.63
C TYR A 62 -15.51 6.26 1.95
N GLY A 63 -14.59 5.56 2.61
CA GLY A 63 -14.86 4.90 3.89
C GLY A 63 -15.79 3.69 3.77
N TRP A 64 -15.91 3.08 2.59
CA TRP A 64 -16.80 1.95 2.38
C TRP A 64 -16.17 0.64 2.87
N THR A 65 -17.02 -0.32 3.23
CA THR A 65 -16.65 -1.74 3.30
C THR A 65 -17.04 -2.36 1.98
N VAL A 66 -16.06 -2.86 1.23
CA VAL A 66 -16.25 -3.38 -0.13
C VAL A 66 -15.82 -4.84 -0.16
N GLY A 67 -16.71 -5.72 -0.58
CA GLY A 67 -16.42 -7.12 -0.84
C GLY A 67 -16.35 -7.37 -2.33
N LEU A 68 -15.39 -8.16 -2.77
CA LEU A 68 -15.25 -8.57 -4.15
C LEU A 68 -15.18 -10.09 -4.24
N THR A 69 -15.97 -10.63 -5.14
CA THR A 69 -15.88 -11.98 -5.66
C THR A 69 -15.34 -11.94 -7.10
N ARG A 70 -15.26 -13.09 -7.75
CA ARG A 70 -14.92 -13.15 -9.17
C ARG A 70 -15.88 -12.32 -10.04
N GLU A 71 -17.16 -12.30 -9.67
CA GLU A 71 -18.23 -11.61 -10.41
C GLU A 71 -18.12 -10.09 -10.31
N ASP A 72 -17.51 -9.57 -9.24
CA ASP A 72 -17.30 -8.14 -9.03
C ASP A 72 -16.08 -7.59 -9.77
N LEU A 73 -15.16 -8.46 -10.20
CA LEU A 73 -13.87 -8.06 -10.78
C LEU A 73 -13.92 -7.95 -12.30
N ILE A 74 -13.24 -6.90 -12.83
CA ILE A 74 -13.02 -6.72 -14.27
C ILE A 74 -11.52 -6.76 -14.64
N CYS A 75 -10.62 -6.56 -13.69
CA CYS A 75 -9.19 -6.53 -13.93
C CYS A 75 -8.61 -7.95 -14.08
N VAL A 76 -8.32 -8.38 -15.30
CA VAL A 76 -7.81 -9.73 -15.59
C VAL A 76 -6.50 -10.02 -14.85
N PRO A 77 -5.45 -9.17 -14.90
CA PRO A 77 -4.22 -9.43 -14.15
C PRO A 77 -4.45 -9.60 -12.63
N ALA A 78 -5.35 -8.80 -12.05
CA ALA A 78 -5.68 -8.93 -10.63
C ALA A 78 -6.47 -10.21 -10.35
N MET A 79 -7.39 -10.63 -11.23
CA MET A 79 -8.10 -11.92 -11.08
C MET A 79 -7.12 -13.09 -11.03
N ILE A 80 -6.08 -13.06 -11.87
CA ILE A 80 -5.01 -14.06 -11.88
C ILE A 80 -4.23 -13.99 -10.56
N ALA A 81 -3.75 -12.82 -10.16
CA ALA A 81 -2.94 -12.67 -8.95
C ALA A 81 -3.69 -13.07 -7.68
N PHE A 82 -5.00 -12.78 -7.61
CA PHE A 82 -5.85 -13.13 -6.47
C PHE A 82 -6.41 -14.56 -6.50
N GLY A 83 -6.03 -15.36 -7.50
CA GLY A 83 -6.46 -16.76 -7.60
C GLY A 83 -7.92 -16.94 -8.00
N PHE A 84 -8.52 -15.96 -8.68
CA PHE A 84 -9.93 -15.99 -9.13
C PHE A 84 -10.08 -16.34 -10.61
N SER A 85 -8.98 -16.69 -11.29
CA SER A 85 -8.99 -16.87 -12.75
C SER A 85 -9.64 -18.16 -13.23
N GLY A 86 -9.56 -19.24 -12.46
CA GLY A 86 -9.97 -20.58 -12.89
C GLY A 86 -9.14 -21.12 -14.07
N SER A 87 -7.94 -20.58 -14.32
CA SER A 87 -7.02 -21.01 -15.38
C SER A 87 -6.13 -22.13 -14.88
N ASP A 88 -5.81 -23.09 -15.77
CA ASP A 88 -4.83 -24.16 -15.47
C ASP A 88 -3.38 -23.64 -15.47
N ASP A 89 -3.07 -22.61 -16.26
CA ASP A 89 -1.77 -21.91 -16.28
C ASP A 89 -1.99 -20.40 -16.16
N PRO A 90 -2.30 -19.88 -14.95
CA PRO A 90 -2.59 -18.47 -14.75
C PRO A 90 -1.37 -17.58 -14.96
N GLN A 91 -0.17 -18.05 -14.64
CA GLN A 91 1.06 -17.30 -14.82
C GLN A 91 1.46 -17.20 -16.28
N GLY A 92 1.35 -18.27 -17.04
CA GLY A 92 1.58 -18.26 -18.48
C GLY A 92 0.59 -17.36 -19.21
N SER A 93 -0.69 -17.38 -18.82
CA SER A 93 -1.71 -16.47 -19.35
C SER A 93 -1.37 -15.00 -19.09
N LEU A 94 -0.84 -14.68 -17.92
CA LEU A 94 -0.43 -13.31 -17.56
C LEU A 94 0.82 -12.88 -18.34
N ALA A 95 1.80 -13.77 -18.51
CA ALA A 95 3.00 -13.51 -19.31
C ALA A 95 2.64 -13.26 -20.78
N GLY A 96 1.76 -14.07 -21.36
CA GLY A 96 1.23 -13.85 -22.71
C GLY A 96 0.57 -12.50 -22.88
N LEU A 97 -0.28 -12.10 -21.92
CA LEU A 97 -0.90 -10.78 -21.90
C LEU A 97 0.14 -9.66 -21.86
N PHE A 98 1.20 -9.78 -21.05
CA PHE A 98 2.26 -8.77 -20.97
C PHE A 98 3.02 -8.58 -22.27
N CYS A 99 3.18 -9.64 -23.07
CA CYS A 99 3.73 -9.55 -24.43
C CYS A 99 2.72 -8.90 -25.40
N GLU A 100 1.45 -9.31 -25.35
CA GLU A 100 0.41 -8.80 -26.24
C GLU A 100 0.25 -7.29 -26.12
N VAL A 101 0.34 -6.74 -24.89
CA VAL A 101 0.24 -5.31 -24.63
C VAL A 101 1.60 -4.57 -24.64
N ASN A 102 2.66 -5.20 -25.11
CA ASN A 102 4.02 -4.66 -25.24
C ASN A 102 4.65 -4.16 -23.91
N PHE A 103 4.36 -4.80 -22.79
CA PHE A 103 5.15 -4.63 -21.58
C PHE A 103 6.49 -5.38 -21.67
N HIS A 104 6.55 -6.42 -22.49
CA HIS A 104 7.76 -7.14 -22.84
C HIS A 104 7.78 -7.43 -24.33
N ASP A 105 8.98 -7.46 -24.89
CA ASP A 105 9.26 -7.79 -26.28
C ASP A 105 9.46 -9.29 -26.51
N ASP A 106 9.52 -10.07 -25.42
CA ASP A 106 9.80 -11.50 -25.42
C ASP A 106 9.06 -12.22 -24.31
N GLU A 107 8.46 -13.37 -24.63
CA GLU A 107 7.66 -14.15 -23.67
C GLU A 107 8.52 -14.74 -22.54
N GLY A 108 9.79 -15.07 -22.76
CA GLY A 108 10.68 -15.55 -21.72
C GLY A 108 10.89 -14.52 -20.64
N ARG A 109 11.14 -13.27 -21.01
CA ARG A 109 11.25 -12.13 -20.06
C ARG A 109 9.95 -11.86 -19.31
N ALA A 110 8.83 -11.95 -20.02
CA ALA A 110 7.52 -11.80 -19.38
C ALA A 110 7.29 -12.90 -18.33
N ARG A 111 7.66 -14.14 -18.61
CA ARG A 111 7.58 -15.26 -17.68
C ARG A 111 8.51 -15.09 -16.47
N GLU A 112 9.72 -14.57 -16.66
CA GLU A 112 10.66 -14.28 -15.57
C GLU A 112 10.09 -13.21 -14.63
N GLU A 113 9.52 -12.13 -15.16
CA GLU A 113 8.87 -11.13 -14.33
C GLU A 113 7.67 -11.69 -13.58
N VAL A 114 6.77 -12.39 -14.28
CA VAL A 114 5.58 -12.98 -13.67
C VAL A 114 5.96 -13.98 -12.57
N ALA A 115 7.03 -14.78 -12.77
CA ALA A 115 7.52 -15.71 -11.74
C ALA A 115 8.03 -15.01 -10.48
N SER A 116 8.39 -13.73 -10.56
CA SER A 116 8.81 -12.92 -9.41
C SER A 116 7.64 -12.29 -8.63
N MET A 117 6.43 -12.31 -9.17
CA MET A 117 5.23 -11.74 -8.58
C MET A 117 4.67 -12.62 -7.46
N ASN A 118 3.82 -12.03 -6.63
CA ASN A 118 3.10 -12.73 -5.57
C ASN A 118 1.69 -13.10 -6.01
N PHE A 119 1.33 -14.36 -5.84
CA PHE A 119 0.02 -14.91 -6.18
C PHE A 119 -0.63 -15.56 -4.97
N LEU A 120 -1.95 -15.48 -4.90
CA LEU A 120 -2.73 -16.40 -4.07
C LEU A 120 -2.91 -17.72 -4.80
N GLU A 121 -3.02 -18.78 -4.01
CA GLU A 121 -3.33 -20.12 -4.54
C GLU A 121 -4.68 -20.10 -5.26
N ASN A 122 -4.67 -20.61 -6.49
CA ASN A 122 -5.84 -20.59 -7.36
C ASN A 122 -7.02 -21.33 -6.70
N ASP A 123 -8.21 -20.75 -6.83
CA ASP A 123 -9.49 -21.24 -6.29
C ASP A 123 -9.56 -21.48 -4.77
N LYS A 124 -8.53 -21.14 -4.01
CA LYS A 124 -8.51 -21.30 -2.56
C LYS A 124 -9.32 -20.24 -1.84
N TRP A 125 -9.29 -19.02 -2.36
CA TRP A 125 -10.00 -17.87 -1.83
C TRP A 125 -11.16 -17.53 -2.76
N LYS A 126 -12.33 -17.27 -2.22
CA LYS A 126 -13.54 -17.01 -3.00
C LYS A 126 -13.90 -15.52 -3.02
N ALA A 127 -13.42 -14.79 -2.01
CA ALA A 127 -13.69 -13.35 -1.90
C ALA A 127 -12.55 -12.60 -1.19
N VAL A 128 -12.54 -11.29 -1.36
CA VAL A 128 -11.68 -10.38 -0.63
C VAL A 128 -12.49 -9.18 -0.14
N VAL A 129 -12.22 -8.74 1.10
CA VAL A 129 -12.87 -7.56 1.71
C VAL A 129 -11.85 -6.47 1.96
N PHE A 130 -12.25 -5.25 1.62
CA PHE A 130 -11.53 -4.01 1.90
C PHE A 130 -12.38 -3.12 2.80
N ALA A 131 -11.82 -2.67 3.91
CA ALA A 131 -12.51 -1.73 4.80
C ALA A 131 -11.51 -0.75 5.42
N PRO A 132 -11.94 0.46 5.80
CA PRO A 132 -11.13 1.30 6.68
C PRO A 132 -10.71 0.53 7.94
N LEU A 133 -9.41 0.58 8.27
CA LEU A 133 -8.87 -0.10 9.46
C LEU A 133 -9.63 0.32 10.74
N ALA A 134 -10.02 1.59 10.81
CA ALA A 134 -10.75 2.15 11.96
C ALA A 134 -12.09 1.46 12.26
N LYS A 135 -12.66 0.73 11.30
CA LYS A 135 -13.93 0.02 11.52
C LYS A 135 -13.78 -1.24 12.38
N GLY A 136 -12.58 -1.84 12.42
CA GLY A 136 -12.30 -3.01 13.26
C GLY A 136 -13.22 -4.21 13.01
N LEU A 137 -13.59 -4.45 11.75
CA LEU A 137 -14.60 -5.47 11.40
C LEU A 137 -14.06 -6.89 11.49
N TYR A 138 -12.77 -7.06 11.35
CA TYR A 138 -12.07 -8.34 11.34
C TYR A 138 -10.58 -8.16 11.62
N GLU A 139 -9.91 -9.24 12.01
CA GLU A 139 -8.46 -9.33 12.03
C GLU A 139 -7.94 -9.30 10.58
N PRO A 140 -7.23 -8.24 10.15
CA PRO A 140 -6.79 -8.14 8.78
C PRO A 140 -5.68 -9.15 8.45
N ASP A 141 -5.72 -9.71 7.25
CA ASP A 141 -4.63 -10.51 6.71
C ASP A 141 -3.47 -9.61 6.25
N SER A 142 -3.83 -8.47 5.65
CA SER A 142 -2.90 -7.40 5.32
C SER A 142 -3.54 -6.02 5.51
N VAL A 143 -2.69 -4.98 5.59
CA VAL A 143 -3.12 -3.59 5.68
C VAL A 143 -2.34 -2.77 4.67
N ALA A 144 -3.04 -1.96 3.88
CA ALA A 144 -2.45 -1.03 2.92
C ALA A 144 -2.54 0.41 3.45
N ILE A 145 -1.41 1.12 3.46
CA ILE A 145 -1.30 2.51 3.90
C ILE A 145 -0.70 3.33 2.76
N TYR A 146 -1.49 4.22 2.19
CA TYR A 146 -1.04 5.15 1.15
C TYR A 146 -0.45 6.40 1.79
N GLY A 147 0.67 6.85 1.25
CA GLY A 147 1.35 8.05 1.71
C GLY A 147 2.40 8.53 0.73
N ASN A 148 2.88 9.76 0.93
CA ASN A 148 4.03 10.25 0.18
C ASN A 148 5.34 9.58 0.66
N PRO A 149 6.45 9.71 -0.08
CA PRO A 149 7.72 9.07 0.28
C PRO A 149 8.20 9.37 1.71
N ALA A 150 7.96 10.58 2.24
CA ALA A 150 8.39 10.94 3.60
C ALA A 150 7.52 10.26 4.67
N GLN A 151 6.23 10.08 4.42
CA GLN A 151 5.33 9.31 5.29
C GLN A 151 5.70 7.83 5.27
N VAL A 152 5.94 7.27 4.08
CA VAL A 152 6.36 5.86 3.92
C VAL A 152 7.74 5.63 4.55
N MET A 153 8.68 6.57 4.43
CA MET A 153 9.97 6.51 5.14
C MET A 153 9.75 6.33 6.66
N ARG A 154 8.81 7.06 7.27
CA ARG A 154 8.49 6.92 8.69
C ARG A 154 7.90 5.55 9.03
N LEU A 155 7.03 4.99 8.16
CA LEU A 155 6.51 3.63 8.32
C LEU A 155 7.62 2.58 8.24
N ILE A 156 8.57 2.74 7.31
CA ILE A 156 9.75 1.85 7.20
C ILE A 156 10.60 1.93 8.46
N GLN A 157 10.88 3.13 8.98
CA GLN A 157 11.64 3.31 10.23
C GLN A 157 10.91 2.67 11.42
N ALA A 158 9.60 2.84 11.49
CA ALA A 158 8.77 2.22 12.51
C ALA A 158 8.80 0.67 12.45
N TRP A 159 8.66 0.12 11.25
CA TRP A 159 8.69 -1.33 11.04
C TRP A 159 10.08 -1.91 11.37
N SER A 160 11.15 -1.25 10.94
CA SER A 160 12.51 -1.74 11.17
C SER A 160 12.96 -1.64 12.64
N TYR A 161 12.28 -0.85 13.46
CA TYR A 161 12.69 -0.53 14.84
C TYR A 161 12.99 -1.76 15.71
N ARG A 162 12.17 -2.83 15.59
CA ARG A 162 12.40 -4.09 16.29
C ARG A 162 12.88 -5.23 15.40
N LYS A 163 12.74 -5.09 14.08
CA LYS A 163 13.12 -6.14 13.14
C LYS A 163 14.63 -6.22 12.92
N GLY A 164 15.35 -5.10 13.11
CA GLY A 164 16.80 -5.04 12.85
C GLY A 164 17.18 -5.32 11.39
N LYS A 165 16.23 -5.12 10.45
CA LYS A 165 16.37 -5.43 9.02
C LYS A 165 15.98 -4.23 8.17
N ARG A 166 16.58 -4.13 6.99
CA ARG A 166 16.10 -3.22 5.94
C ARG A 166 14.93 -3.86 5.20
N LEU A 167 13.98 -3.05 4.78
CA LEU A 167 12.90 -3.49 3.93
C LEU A 167 13.42 -3.57 2.49
N SER A 168 13.06 -4.63 1.78
CA SER A 168 13.24 -4.77 0.33
C SER A 168 11.91 -4.57 -0.37
N GLY A 169 11.93 -4.06 -1.59
CA GLY A 169 10.76 -3.93 -2.47
C GLY A 169 10.98 -4.69 -3.77
N ASN A 170 9.88 -5.08 -4.38
CA ASN A 170 9.82 -5.62 -5.73
C ASN A 170 8.89 -4.71 -6.54
N PHE A 171 9.35 -4.16 -7.65
CA PHE A 171 8.64 -3.12 -8.39
C PHE A 171 8.54 -3.50 -9.86
N GLY A 172 7.33 -3.70 -10.35
CA GLY A 172 7.06 -4.00 -11.77
C GLY A 172 6.30 -2.87 -12.49
N GLY A 173 5.76 -1.91 -11.74
CA GLY A 173 4.95 -0.81 -12.27
C GLY A 173 3.57 -1.24 -12.78
N LYS A 174 3.25 -2.52 -12.67
CA LYS A 174 1.97 -3.12 -13.07
C LYS A 174 1.60 -4.26 -12.11
N VAL A 175 0.29 -4.45 -11.87
CA VAL A 175 -0.26 -5.45 -10.93
C VAL A 175 0.30 -5.30 -9.50
N GLU A 176 0.64 -4.08 -9.12
CA GLU A 176 1.26 -3.78 -7.81
C GLU A 176 0.36 -4.12 -6.61
N CYS A 177 -0.96 -4.29 -6.85
CA CYS A 177 -1.85 -4.81 -5.83
C CYS A 177 -1.41 -6.19 -5.30
N SER A 178 -0.67 -6.98 -6.06
CA SER A 178 -0.05 -8.21 -5.56
C SER A 178 1.05 -7.92 -4.53
N GLU A 179 1.84 -6.86 -4.71
CA GLU A 179 2.93 -6.51 -3.81
C GLU A 179 2.47 -5.89 -2.50
N TYR A 180 1.45 -5.02 -2.52
CA TYR A 180 1.03 -4.35 -1.29
C TYR A 180 -0.16 -5.00 -0.57
N LEU A 181 -0.83 -5.99 -1.18
CA LEU A 181 -1.95 -6.73 -0.56
C LEU A 181 -1.63 -8.21 -0.34
N ILE A 182 -1.15 -8.91 -1.38
CA ILE A 182 -0.90 -10.35 -1.33
C ILE A 182 0.44 -10.66 -0.66
N ALA A 183 1.52 -9.99 -1.07
CA ALA A 183 2.85 -10.27 -0.57
C ALA A 183 2.97 -10.12 0.97
N PRO A 184 2.40 -9.09 1.64
CA PRO A 184 2.41 -9.03 3.09
C PRO A 184 1.73 -10.22 3.76
N PHE A 185 0.63 -10.69 3.18
CA PHE A 185 -0.10 -11.85 3.69
C PHE A 185 0.68 -13.14 3.50
N THR A 186 1.22 -13.40 2.31
CA THR A 186 1.90 -14.66 1.98
C THR A 186 3.30 -14.76 2.58
N SER A 187 4.09 -13.67 2.50
CA SER A 187 5.47 -13.64 3.02
C SER A 187 5.59 -13.28 4.50
N GLN A 188 4.48 -12.84 5.11
CA GLN A 188 4.44 -12.38 6.51
C GLN A 188 5.49 -11.30 6.83
N THR A 189 5.75 -10.42 5.87
CA THR A 189 6.65 -9.25 6.05
C THR A 189 6.09 -8.04 5.33
N ALA A 190 6.43 -6.85 5.80
CA ALA A 190 5.99 -5.63 5.15
C ALA A 190 6.58 -5.47 3.75
N ARG A 191 5.90 -4.70 2.92
CA ARG A 191 6.29 -4.34 1.56
C ARG A 191 6.10 -2.84 1.33
N VAL A 192 6.89 -2.30 0.42
CA VAL A 192 6.65 -0.98 -0.17
C VAL A 192 6.40 -1.18 -1.65
N ALA A 193 5.37 -0.56 -2.18
CA ALA A 193 5.07 -0.57 -3.60
C ALA A 193 4.96 0.85 -4.14
N ILE A 194 5.37 1.01 -5.39
CA ILE A 194 5.03 2.19 -6.21
C ILE A 194 3.73 1.82 -6.93
N PRO A 195 2.61 2.52 -6.67
CA PRO A 195 1.35 2.22 -7.34
C PRO A 195 1.52 2.11 -8.85
N GLY A 196 1.01 1.02 -9.40
CA GLY A 196 1.14 0.72 -10.81
C GLY A 196 0.23 1.57 -11.69
N MET A 197 0.32 1.33 -13.00
CA MET A 197 -0.49 2.04 -14.00
C MET A 197 -1.99 1.94 -13.71
N GLY A 198 -2.49 0.75 -13.33
CA GLY A 198 -3.90 0.54 -13.02
C GLY A 198 -4.39 1.34 -11.81
N ASP A 199 -3.56 1.47 -10.76
CA ASP A 199 -3.87 2.31 -9.60
C ASP A 199 -4.03 3.78 -9.99
N ARG A 200 -3.17 4.28 -10.88
CA ARG A 200 -3.20 5.68 -11.32
C ARG A 200 -4.33 5.96 -12.30
N MET A 201 -4.54 5.08 -13.27
CA MET A 201 -5.58 5.25 -14.29
C MET A 201 -7.00 5.08 -13.77
N PHE A 202 -7.22 4.15 -12.82
CA PHE A 202 -8.58 3.74 -12.44
C PHE A 202 -8.95 4.08 -11.01
N SER A 203 -8.00 4.43 -10.13
CA SER A 203 -8.28 4.46 -8.69
C SER A 203 -7.83 5.73 -7.96
N MET A 204 -7.71 6.84 -8.65
CA MET A 204 -7.41 8.16 -8.07
C MET A 204 -6.06 8.23 -7.32
N THR A 205 -5.16 7.30 -7.54
CA THR A 205 -3.84 7.32 -6.90
C THR A 205 -3.01 8.46 -7.49
N GLN A 206 -2.44 9.29 -6.62
CA GLN A 206 -1.69 10.48 -7.01
C GLN A 206 -0.23 10.13 -7.34
N ASP A 207 0.43 10.99 -8.13
CA ASP A 207 1.81 10.77 -8.58
C ASP A 207 2.82 10.71 -7.43
N ASP A 208 2.55 11.42 -6.34
CA ASP A 208 3.36 11.46 -5.12
C ASP A 208 3.02 10.35 -4.10
N GLU A 209 2.08 9.46 -4.41
CA GLU A 209 1.71 8.37 -3.50
C GLU A 209 2.58 7.11 -3.70
N MET A 210 2.96 6.53 -2.59
CA MET A 210 3.49 5.17 -2.43
C MET A 210 2.56 4.38 -1.53
N VAL A 211 2.70 3.05 -1.53
CA VAL A 211 1.93 2.17 -0.64
C VAL A 211 2.87 1.40 0.26
N PHE A 212 2.55 1.39 1.54
CA PHE A 212 3.15 0.51 2.53
C PHE A 212 2.17 -0.61 2.85
N GLY A 213 2.50 -1.84 2.46
CA GLY A 213 1.74 -3.05 2.77
C GLY A 213 2.30 -3.73 4.01
N LEU A 214 1.43 -4.17 4.92
CA LEU A 214 1.82 -4.73 6.21
C LEU A 214 0.97 -5.97 6.53
N PRO A 215 1.56 -7.08 7.07
CA PRO A 215 0.76 -8.13 7.68
C PRO A 215 -0.06 -7.59 8.84
N GLY A 216 -1.34 -7.95 8.92
CA GLY A 216 -2.24 -7.42 9.96
C GLY A 216 -1.74 -7.60 11.37
N LYS A 217 -1.14 -8.76 11.67
CA LYS A 217 -0.56 -9.07 13.00
C LYS A 217 0.60 -8.15 13.43
N GLU A 218 1.20 -7.40 12.50
CA GLU A 218 2.31 -6.49 12.82
C GLU A 218 1.86 -5.06 13.15
N LEU A 219 0.55 -4.77 13.13
CA LEU A 219 0.01 -3.42 13.40
C LEU A 219 0.41 -2.85 14.76
N GLN A 220 0.38 -3.66 15.82
CA GLN A 220 0.79 -3.23 17.17
C GLN A 220 2.28 -2.86 17.21
N GLU A 221 3.12 -3.66 16.57
CA GLU A 221 4.55 -3.39 16.48
C GLU A 221 4.85 -2.14 15.65
N LEU A 222 4.12 -1.94 14.54
CA LEU A 222 4.25 -0.75 13.71
C LEU A 222 3.90 0.52 14.50
N ALA A 223 2.77 0.51 15.23
CA ALA A 223 2.36 1.64 16.06
C ALA A 223 3.38 1.95 17.16
N HIS A 224 3.93 0.91 17.80
CA HIS A 224 5.01 1.08 18.76
C HIS A 224 6.27 1.67 18.12
N GLY A 225 6.71 1.11 16.99
CA GLY A 225 7.87 1.61 16.26
C GLY A 225 7.70 3.06 15.78
N LEU A 226 6.50 3.45 15.36
CA LEU A 226 6.23 4.82 14.94
C LEU A 226 6.39 5.84 16.08
N ARG A 227 6.12 5.42 17.32
CA ARG A 227 6.35 6.22 18.53
C ARG A 227 7.82 6.32 18.90
N GLU A 228 8.56 5.20 18.81
CA GLU A 228 9.90 5.08 19.39
C GLU A 228 11.03 5.33 18.41
N ALA A 229 10.86 4.95 17.13
CA ALA A 229 11.95 5.04 16.15
C ALA A 229 12.39 6.49 15.93
N GLY A 230 13.64 6.78 16.29
CA GLY A 230 14.26 8.09 16.14
C GLY A 230 13.72 9.18 17.07
N ASN A 231 12.99 8.85 18.15
CA ASN A 231 12.41 9.84 19.07
C ASN A 231 13.48 10.72 19.73
N LYS A 232 14.68 10.18 20.00
CA LYS A 232 15.80 10.92 20.59
C LYS A 232 16.38 12.01 19.68
N ILE A 233 16.15 11.92 18.38
CA ILE A 233 16.57 12.94 17.39
C ILE A 233 15.38 13.70 16.81
N GLY A 234 14.19 13.57 17.41
CA GLY A 234 12.99 14.25 16.97
C GLY A 234 12.45 13.77 15.61
N ALA A 235 12.74 12.51 15.22
CA ALA A 235 12.24 11.95 13.98
C ALA A 235 10.70 11.90 13.98
N ARG A 236 10.09 12.69 13.10
CA ARG A 236 8.62 12.85 12.99
C ARG A 236 8.21 13.20 11.56
N TYR A 237 6.92 13.24 11.32
CA TYR A 237 6.35 13.81 10.11
C TYR A 237 5.49 15.06 10.49
N PRO A 238 5.57 16.16 9.76
CA PRO A 238 6.53 16.41 8.67
C PRO A 238 7.99 16.42 9.15
N VAL A 239 8.89 16.08 8.21
CA VAL A 239 10.33 16.06 8.50
C VAL A 239 10.81 17.48 8.85
N THR A 240 11.59 17.59 9.92
CA THR A 240 12.17 18.88 10.32
C THR A 240 13.43 19.13 9.51
N PHE A 241 13.52 20.30 8.89
CA PHE A 241 14.73 20.77 8.25
C PHE A 241 15.60 21.51 9.26
N TYR A 242 16.89 21.23 9.26
CA TYR A 242 17.84 22.08 9.93
C TYR A 242 18.23 23.18 8.95
N GLN A 243 17.71 24.39 9.18
CA GLN A 243 18.18 25.56 8.44
C GLN A 243 19.55 26.02 8.99
N ASN A 244 20.46 26.30 8.10
CA ASN A 244 21.62 27.08 8.46
C ASN A 244 21.19 28.55 8.58
N PHE A 245 21.12 29.08 9.81
CA PHE A 245 20.73 30.48 10.06
C PHE A 245 21.80 31.49 9.71
N GLN A 246 23.00 31.04 9.38
CA GLN A 246 24.08 31.87 8.84
C GLN A 246 24.52 31.34 7.47
N PRO A 247 23.74 31.62 6.43
CA PRO A 247 24.07 31.17 5.08
C PRO A 247 25.41 31.79 4.63
N GLU A 248 26.25 31.01 3.98
CA GLU A 248 27.43 31.53 3.32
C GLU A 248 27.01 32.24 2.04
N PHE A 249 27.05 33.57 2.08
CA PHE A 249 26.82 34.36 0.88
C PHE A 249 27.99 34.33 -0.06
N PRO A 250 27.77 34.42 -1.40
CA PRO A 250 28.83 34.66 -2.37
C PRO A 250 29.64 35.94 -2.03
N LYS A 251 30.94 35.93 -2.35
CA LYS A 251 31.85 37.04 -2.00
C LYS A 251 31.29 38.44 -2.32
N PRO A 252 30.65 38.70 -3.50
CA PRO A 252 30.12 40.04 -3.77
C PRO A 252 29.03 40.49 -2.77
N TYR A 253 28.24 39.56 -2.26
CA TYR A 253 27.21 39.87 -1.24
C TYR A 253 27.82 40.18 0.11
N LYS A 254 28.92 39.49 0.49
CA LYS A 254 29.64 39.77 1.74
C LYS A 254 30.24 41.17 1.71
N VAL A 255 30.91 41.51 0.62
CA VAL A 255 31.50 42.85 0.46
C VAL A 255 30.46 43.95 0.57
N LEU A 256 29.33 43.80 -0.16
CA LEU A 256 28.27 44.79 -0.09
C LEU A 256 27.64 44.88 1.31
N GLY A 257 27.48 43.73 1.99
CA GLY A 257 26.94 43.68 3.37
C GLY A 257 27.86 44.39 4.36
N GLU A 258 29.18 44.22 4.23
CA GLU A 258 30.20 44.94 5.01
C GLU A 258 30.17 46.47 4.73
N GLU A 259 30.08 46.85 3.46
CA GLU A 259 29.99 48.28 3.07
C GLU A 259 28.71 48.94 3.61
N LEU A 260 27.60 48.20 3.71
CA LEU A 260 26.33 48.70 4.23
C LEU A 260 26.18 48.55 5.75
N GLY A 261 27.19 47.99 6.44
CA GLY A 261 27.17 47.77 7.90
C GLY A 261 26.11 46.75 8.33
N ILE A 262 25.78 45.77 7.47
CA ILE A 262 24.81 44.71 7.79
C ILE A 262 25.50 43.55 8.52
N PHE A 263 26.76 43.31 8.28
CA PHE A 263 27.61 42.27 8.91
C PHE A 263 28.70 42.88 9.74
#